data_fd4afff83ec384308feb2990f0dd9b32
#
_entry.id   fd4afff83ec384308feb2990f0dd9b32
#
_cell.length_a   1.000
_cell.length_b   1.000
_cell.length_c   1.000
_cell.angle_alpha   90.00
_cell.angle_beta   90.00
_cell.angle_gamma   90.00
#
_symmetry.space_group_name_H-M   'P 1'
#
loop_
_entity.id
_entity.type
_entity.pdbx_description
1 polymer ?
#
loop_
_entity_poly.entity_id
_entity_poly.type
_entity_poly.pdbx_seq_one_letter_code
_entity_poly.pdbx_strand_id
1 'polypeptide(L)'
;IEKPDYWLTNEEPWGHIDYNRSQKVSFGGEVVEENGKKVWKPAWSVRAVPVDYMVPGYASGRVNTLRLWSAKSYDEFDLLTFNKSEYLDAVKPQVKAENISKILYPEDSTPQGKALRLEQQYFFVSASIHDAIRVFYPGQDKPDLTTFPDKINFQLNDTHPVIGIPELMRVLMDEYGYDWDTAWKI
;
A
#
# COMPACT_ATOMS: atom_id res chain seq x y z
N ILE A 1 10.54 6.84 -2.52
CA ILE A 1 9.90 5.51 -2.62
C ILE A 1 10.96 4.52 -3.05
N GLU A 2 11.19 3.51 -2.22
CA GLU A 2 12.12 2.43 -2.52
C GLU A 2 11.33 1.16 -2.86
N LYS A 3 11.94 0.27 -3.62
CA LYS A 3 11.39 -1.03 -3.97
C LYS A 3 12.42 -2.12 -3.68
N PRO A 4 11.99 -3.38 -3.46
CA PRO A 4 12.90 -4.51 -3.38
C PRO A 4 13.69 -4.67 -4.69
N ASP A 5 14.98 -4.92 -4.60
CA ASP A 5 15.82 -5.15 -5.77
C ASP A 5 15.47 -6.47 -6.46
N TYR A 6 15.16 -6.40 -7.75
CA TYR A 6 14.68 -7.56 -8.50
C TYR A 6 15.71 -8.70 -8.57
N TRP A 7 16.97 -8.37 -8.76
CA TRP A 7 18.05 -9.36 -8.90
C TRP A 7 18.42 -10.05 -7.58
N LEU A 8 17.95 -9.51 -6.44
CA LEU A 8 18.11 -10.12 -5.13
C LEU A 8 16.95 -11.06 -4.76
N THR A 9 15.86 -11.08 -5.52
CA THR A 9 14.63 -11.80 -5.13
C THR A 9 14.75 -13.33 -5.10
N ASN A 10 15.70 -13.90 -5.80
CA ASN A 10 15.86 -15.36 -5.89
C ASN A 10 16.80 -15.96 -4.85
N GLU A 11 17.70 -15.15 -4.28
CA GLU A 11 18.71 -15.63 -3.32
C GLU A 11 19.05 -14.58 -2.26
N GLU A 12 18.16 -13.66 -1.99
CA GLU A 12 18.36 -12.61 -1.01
C GLU A 12 18.16 -13.13 0.43
N PRO A 13 19.23 -13.34 1.21
CA PRO A 13 19.10 -13.86 2.57
C PRO A 13 18.64 -12.78 3.57
N TRP A 14 18.64 -11.50 3.17
CA TRP A 14 18.37 -10.37 4.06
C TRP A 14 16.94 -9.85 3.97
N GLY A 15 16.26 -10.10 2.85
CA GLY A 15 14.87 -9.70 2.62
C GLY A 15 13.91 -10.77 3.12
N HIS A 16 12.99 -10.40 4.00
CA HIS A 16 11.94 -11.27 4.48
C HIS A 16 10.59 -10.86 3.92
N ILE A 17 9.97 -11.74 3.13
CA ILE A 17 8.64 -11.54 2.55
C ILE A 17 7.59 -12.15 3.47
N ASP A 18 6.60 -11.36 3.89
CA ASP A 18 5.53 -11.82 4.77
C ASP A 18 4.14 -11.58 4.15
N TYR A 19 3.62 -12.57 3.47
CA TYR A 19 2.27 -12.51 2.87
C TYR A 19 1.15 -12.34 3.90
N ASN A 20 1.35 -12.79 5.15
CA ASN A 20 0.35 -12.69 6.20
C ASN A 20 0.18 -11.24 6.71
N ARG A 21 1.16 -10.38 6.47
CA ARG A 21 1.13 -8.96 6.81
C ARG A 21 0.79 -8.07 5.62
N SER A 22 0.33 -8.66 4.52
CA SER A 22 -0.06 -7.88 3.35
C SER A 22 -1.24 -6.96 3.65
N GLN A 23 -1.25 -5.80 3.00
CA GLN A 23 -2.31 -4.81 3.09
C GLN A 23 -3.06 -4.72 1.77
N LYS A 24 -4.37 -4.42 1.83
CA LYS A 24 -5.17 -4.15 0.63
C LYS A 24 -5.05 -2.67 0.28
N VAL A 25 -4.66 -2.38 -0.96
CA VAL A 25 -4.69 -1.03 -1.50
C VAL A 25 -5.60 -0.99 -2.70
N SER A 26 -6.56 -0.08 -2.69
CA SER A 26 -7.61 0.04 -3.71
C SER A 26 -7.41 1.28 -4.56
N PHE A 27 -7.83 1.23 -5.83
CA PHE A 27 -7.61 2.29 -6.81
C PHE A 27 -8.82 2.59 -7.66
N GLY A 28 -8.90 3.83 -8.15
CA GLY A 28 -9.88 4.28 -9.11
C GLY A 28 -11.32 4.16 -8.61
N GLY A 29 -12.25 3.97 -9.54
CA GLY A 29 -13.66 3.82 -9.20
C GLY A 29 -14.40 5.16 -9.09
N GLU A 30 -15.48 5.15 -8.36
CA GLU A 30 -16.38 6.28 -8.23
C GLU A 30 -16.85 6.48 -6.78
N VAL A 31 -17.30 7.68 -6.49
CA VAL A 31 -17.98 7.99 -5.22
C VAL A 31 -19.48 8.02 -5.48
N VAL A 32 -20.21 7.13 -4.80
CA VAL A 32 -21.66 7.03 -4.87
C VAL A 32 -22.30 7.52 -3.58
N GLU A 33 -23.56 7.91 -3.66
CA GLU A 33 -24.35 8.25 -2.46
C GLU A 33 -25.16 7.03 -2.02
N GLU A 34 -24.92 6.55 -0.80
CA GLU A 34 -25.65 5.45 -0.17
C GLU A 34 -26.16 5.89 1.19
N ASN A 35 -27.47 5.85 1.40
CA ASN A 35 -28.13 6.24 2.66
C ASN A 35 -27.72 7.65 3.16
N GLY A 36 -27.58 8.61 2.23
CA GLY A 36 -27.18 9.98 2.53
C GLY A 36 -25.70 10.18 2.87
N LYS A 37 -24.87 9.15 2.63
CA LYS A 37 -23.41 9.22 2.80
C LYS A 37 -22.70 8.98 1.48
N LYS A 38 -21.59 9.69 1.30
CA LYS A 38 -20.68 9.43 0.18
C LYS A 38 -19.85 8.19 0.48
N VAL A 39 -19.88 7.22 -0.43
CA VAL A 39 -19.15 5.95 -0.32
C VAL A 39 -18.27 5.76 -1.55
N TRP A 40 -16.98 5.54 -1.34
CA TRP A 40 -16.07 5.20 -2.42
C TRP A 40 -16.22 3.73 -2.82
N LYS A 41 -16.46 3.50 -4.12
CA LYS A 41 -16.48 2.17 -4.74
C LYS A 41 -15.23 2.03 -5.61
N PRO A 42 -14.17 1.38 -5.13
CA PRO A 42 -12.95 1.24 -5.90
C PRO A 42 -13.15 0.35 -7.14
N ALA A 43 -12.44 0.66 -8.22
CA ALA A 43 -12.50 -0.11 -9.46
C ALA A 43 -11.65 -1.39 -9.39
N TRP A 44 -10.54 -1.38 -8.67
CA TRP A 44 -9.63 -2.50 -8.53
C TRP A 44 -8.77 -2.38 -7.27
N SER A 45 -8.09 -3.46 -6.90
CA SER A 45 -7.24 -3.49 -5.70
C SER A 45 -6.01 -4.34 -5.94
N VAL A 46 -4.96 -4.06 -5.19
CA VAL A 46 -3.75 -4.87 -5.14
C VAL A 46 -3.44 -5.28 -3.71
N ARG A 47 -2.68 -6.35 -3.59
CA ARG A 47 -2.07 -6.78 -2.35
C ARG A 47 -0.70 -6.11 -2.22
N ALA A 48 -0.52 -5.24 -1.23
CA ALA A 48 0.77 -4.71 -0.83
C ALA A 48 1.44 -5.73 0.09
N VAL A 49 2.46 -6.39 -0.40
CA VAL A 49 3.20 -7.42 0.34
C VAL A 49 4.45 -6.78 0.93
N PRO A 50 4.65 -6.81 2.26
CA PRO A 50 5.85 -6.25 2.87
C PRO A 50 7.09 -7.12 2.57
N VAL A 51 8.20 -6.45 2.32
CA VAL A 51 9.53 -7.03 2.22
C VAL A 51 10.40 -6.32 3.25
N ASP A 52 10.77 -7.01 4.30
CA ASP A 52 11.47 -6.47 5.46
C ASP A 52 12.97 -6.76 5.38
N TYR A 53 13.77 -5.72 5.51
CA TYR A 53 15.23 -5.81 5.61
C TYR A 53 15.65 -5.45 7.03
N MET A 54 16.38 -6.36 7.67
CA MET A 54 16.88 -6.16 9.03
C MET A 54 18.12 -5.29 9.04
N VAL A 55 18.09 -4.22 9.80
CA VAL A 55 19.20 -3.27 9.96
C VAL A 55 19.70 -3.29 11.40
N PRO A 56 20.71 -4.11 11.73
CA PRO A 56 21.26 -4.17 13.06
C PRO A 56 22.03 -2.91 13.41
N GLY A 57 21.85 -2.42 14.64
CA GLY A 57 22.61 -1.30 15.17
C GLY A 57 24.02 -1.73 15.57
N TYR A 58 25.01 -0.83 15.39
CA TYR A 58 26.39 -1.09 15.79
C TYR A 58 26.50 -1.27 17.31
N ALA A 59 27.08 -2.40 17.74
CA ALA A 59 27.31 -2.76 19.13
C ALA A 59 26.08 -2.56 20.06
N SER A 60 24.86 -2.62 19.51
CA SER A 60 23.62 -2.52 20.27
C SER A 60 22.79 -3.77 20.08
N GLY A 61 21.93 -4.12 21.03
CA GLY A 61 20.98 -5.22 20.89
C GLY A 61 19.75 -4.87 20.06
N ARG A 62 19.76 -3.74 19.32
CA ARG A 62 18.61 -3.27 18.53
C ARG A 62 18.77 -3.62 17.07
N VAL A 63 17.67 -4.07 16.48
CA VAL A 63 17.53 -4.30 15.05
C VAL A 63 16.35 -3.48 14.55
N ASN A 64 16.59 -2.55 13.65
CA ASN A 64 15.54 -1.82 12.96
C ASN A 64 15.12 -2.58 11.71
N THR A 65 13.92 -2.28 11.21
CA THR A 65 13.39 -2.88 9.99
C THR A 65 13.21 -1.78 8.95
N LEU A 66 13.83 -1.96 7.79
CA LEU A 66 13.48 -1.23 6.58
C LEU A 66 12.39 -2.01 5.87
N ARG A 67 11.17 -1.47 5.84
CA ARG A 67 10.05 -2.10 5.15
C ARG A 67 9.82 -1.49 3.79
N LEU A 68 9.86 -2.33 2.78
CA LEU A 68 9.50 -2.01 1.40
C LEU A 68 8.19 -2.75 1.04
N TRP A 69 7.53 -2.30 -0.02
CA TRP A 69 6.27 -2.88 -0.45
C TRP A 69 6.34 -3.38 -1.89
N SER A 70 5.92 -4.63 -2.10
CA SER A 70 5.75 -5.23 -3.42
C SER A 70 4.27 -5.35 -3.75
N ALA A 71 3.86 -4.81 -4.90
CA ALA A 71 2.47 -4.92 -5.35
C ALA A 71 2.24 -6.25 -6.05
N LYS A 72 1.20 -6.97 -5.62
CA LYS A 72 0.77 -8.24 -6.19
C LYS A 72 -0.72 -8.20 -6.50
N SER A 73 -1.15 -8.93 -7.53
CA SER A 73 -2.56 -9.11 -7.83
C SER A 73 -3.25 -9.96 -6.75
N TYR A 74 -4.53 -9.69 -6.52
CA TYR A 74 -5.43 -10.64 -5.85
C TYR A 74 -5.93 -11.71 -6.79
N ASP A 75 -5.98 -11.39 -8.09
CA ASP A 75 -6.46 -12.32 -9.10
C ASP A 75 -5.44 -13.44 -9.29
N GLU A 76 -5.91 -14.66 -9.26
CA GLU A 76 -5.13 -15.82 -9.64
C GLU A 76 -4.91 -15.82 -11.17
N PHE A 77 -3.95 -16.64 -11.60
CA PHE A 77 -3.70 -16.81 -13.02
C PHE A 77 -4.95 -17.37 -13.71
N ASP A 78 -5.46 -16.68 -14.74
CA ASP A 78 -6.64 -17.10 -15.48
C ASP A 78 -6.32 -18.21 -16.48
N LEU A 79 -6.35 -19.45 -15.98
CA LEU A 79 -6.10 -20.63 -16.78
C LEU A 79 -7.12 -20.81 -17.91
N LEU A 80 -8.37 -20.37 -17.70
CA LEU A 80 -9.42 -20.51 -18.72
C LEU A 80 -9.15 -19.60 -19.92
N THR A 81 -8.81 -18.35 -19.65
CA THR A 81 -8.43 -17.38 -20.69
C THR A 81 -7.13 -17.80 -21.37
N PHE A 82 -6.16 -18.30 -20.61
CA PHE A 82 -4.91 -18.82 -21.16
C PHE A 82 -5.14 -20.00 -22.13
N ASN A 83 -6.01 -20.95 -21.77
CA ASN A 83 -6.34 -22.11 -22.61
C ASN A 83 -7.11 -21.74 -23.89
N LYS A 84 -7.69 -20.53 -23.97
CA LYS A 84 -8.25 -19.97 -25.21
C LYS A 84 -7.22 -19.32 -26.11
N SER A 85 -5.93 -19.44 -25.79
CA SER A 85 -4.80 -18.77 -26.46
C SER A 85 -4.77 -17.25 -26.29
N GLU A 86 -5.50 -16.70 -25.32
CA GLU A 86 -5.52 -15.28 -24.95
C GLU A 86 -4.45 -15.02 -23.86
N TYR A 87 -3.20 -15.35 -24.17
CA TYR A 87 -2.10 -15.40 -23.17
C TYR A 87 -1.82 -14.08 -22.48
N LEU A 88 -1.91 -12.95 -23.22
CA LEU A 88 -1.65 -11.63 -22.65
C LEU A 88 -2.77 -11.20 -21.71
N ASP A 89 -4.02 -11.51 -22.04
CA ASP A 89 -5.16 -11.18 -21.19
C ASP A 89 -5.18 -12.00 -19.91
N ALA A 90 -4.74 -13.26 -19.98
CA ALA A 90 -4.61 -14.15 -18.82
C ALA A 90 -3.63 -13.62 -17.74
N VAL A 91 -2.62 -12.83 -18.11
CA VAL A 91 -1.60 -12.27 -17.19
C VAL A 91 -1.77 -10.77 -16.92
N LYS A 92 -2.72 -10.13 -17.58
CA LYS A 92 -2.93 -8.67 -17.51
C LYS A 92 -3.16 -8.14 -16.09
N PRO A 93 -3.96 -8.78 -15.22
CA PRO A 93 -4.15 -8.32 -13.85
C PRO A 93 -2.85 -8.36 -13.04
N GLN A 94 -2.04 -9.42 -13.22
CA GLN A 94 -0.75 -9.57 -12.54
C GLN A 94 0.23 -8.48 -13.00
N VAL A 95 0.35 -8.27 -14.30
CA VAL A 95 1.23 -7.24 -14.87
C VAL A 95 0.80 -5.85 -14.42
N LYS A 96 -0.50 -5.56 -14.42
CA LYS A 96 -1.03 -4.28 -13.95
C LYS A 96 -0.66 -4.01 -12.49
N ALA A 97 -0.85 -4.99 -11.62
CA ALA A 97 -0.51 -4.87 -10.20
C ALA A 97 1.00 -4.68 -10.00
N GLU A 98 1.82 -5.55 -10.62
CA GLU A 98 3.28 -5.53 -10.45
C GLU A 98 3.93 -4.24 -10.96
N ASN A 99 3.37 -3.62 -12.00
CA ASN A 99 3.89 -2.36 -12.55
C ASN A 99 3.95 -1.24 -11.52
N ILE A 100 3.08 -1.24 -10.51
CA ILE A 100 3.09 -0.22 -9.43
C ILE A 100 4.44 -0.20 -8.71
N SER A 101 5.03 -1.37 -8.42
CA SER A 101 6.29 -1.46 -7.67
C SER A 101 7.48 -1.94 -8.49
N LYS A 102 7.33 -2.09 -9.82
CA LYS A 102 8.36 -2.70 -10.68
C LYS A 102 9.55 -1.79 -10.94
N ILE A 103 9.30 -0.52 -11.20
CA ILE A 103 10.32 0.47 -11.56
C ILE A 103 10.26 1.63 -10.59
N LEU A 104 11.40 1.96 -9.98
CA LEU A 104 11.56 3.17 -9.18
C LEU A 104 11.72 4.38 -10.13
N TYR A 105 10.97 5.45 -9.86
CA TYR A 105 10.97 6.68 -10.66
C TYR A 105 10.75 6.44 -12.16
N PRO A 106 9.59 5.90 -12.56
CA PRO A 106 9.26 5.77 -13.97
C PRO A 106 9.18 7.15 -14.63
N GLU A 107 9.40 7.17 -15.96
CA GLU A 107 9.27 8.38 -16.78
C GLU A 107 7.85 9.00 -16.61
N ASP A 108 7.79 10.30 -16.36
CA ASP A 108 6.54 11.03 -16.06
C ASP A 108 6.26 12.22 -16.98
N SER A 109 6.90 12.29 -18.14
CA SER A 109 6.59 13.29 -19.16
C SER A 109 5.18 13.10 -19.77
N THR A 110 4.66 11.87 -19.73
CA THR A 110 3.34 11.51 -20.24
C THR A 110 2.28 11.48 -19.15
N PRO A 111 0.98 11.68 -19.51
CA PRO A 111 -0.12 11.51 -18.54
C PRO A 111 -0.13 10.14 -17.85
N GLN A 112 0.21 9.08 -18.59
CA GLN A 112 0.25 7.71 -18.06
C GLN A 112 1.40 7.54 -17.04
N GLY A 113 2.56 8.12 -17.33
CA GLY A 113 3.70 8.11 -16.41
C GLY A 113 3.40 8.89 -15.12
N LYS A 114 2.74 10.05 -15.24
CA LYS A 114 2.28 10.82 -14.06
C LYS A 114 1.28 10.03 -13.21
N ALA A 115 0.32 9.36 -13.87
CA ALA A 115 -0.65 8.52 -13.18
C ALA A 115 0.04 7.36 -12.43
N LEU A 116 0.97 6.66 -13.08
CA LEU A 116 1.73 5.58 -12.45
C LEU A 116 2.53 6.07 -11.23
N ARG A 117 3.19 7.23 -11.33
CA ARG A 117 3.91 7.81 -10.19
C ARG A 117 2.98 8.16 -9.02
N LEU A 118 1.79 8.68 -9.31
CA LEU A 118 0.80 8.94 -8.27
C LEU A 118 0.28 7.64 -7.66
N GLU A 119 0.03 6.60 -8.46
CA GLU A 119 -0.34 5.27 -7.97
C GLU A 119 0.74 4.68 -7.06
N GLN A 120 2.02 4.83 -7.40
CA GLN A 120 3.14 4.39 -6.55
C GLN A 120 3.18 5.10 -5.20
N GLN A 121 3.01 6.44 -5.21
CA GLN A 121 3.00 7.23 -3.98
C GLN A 121 1.83 6.84 -3.09
N TYR A 122 0.64 6.74 -3.65
CA TYR A 122 -0.55 6.32 -2.93
C TYR A 122 -0.43 4.89 -2.40
N PHE A 123 0.03 3.95 -3.22
CA PHE A 123 0.26 2.56 -2.84
C PHE A 123 1.13 2.43 -1.59
N PHE A 124 2.29 3.08 -1.61
CA PHE A 124 3.23 3.04 -0.50
C PHE A 124 2.62 3.63 0.79
N VAL A 125 1.99 4.78 0.67
CA VAL A 125 1.42 5.49 1.81
C VAL A 125 0.24 4.74 2.41
N SER A 126 -0.70 4.28 1.59
CA SER A 126 -1.87 3.54 2.05
C SER A 126 -1.46 2.24 2.75
N ALA A 127 -0.54 1.47 2.16
CA ALA A 127 -0.01 0.26 2.78
C ALA A 127 0.65 0.55 4.14
N SER A 128 1.43 1.63 4.23
CA SER A 128 2.14 2.01 5.45
C SER A 128 1.21 2.48 6.57
N ILE A 129 0.16 3.22 6.26
CA ILE A 129 -0.86 3.65 7.24
C ILE A 129 -1.60 2.43 7.81
N HIS A 130 -2.09 1.55 6.97
CA HIS A 130 -2.80 0.35 7.41
C HIS A 130 -1.90 -0.58 8.23
N ASP A 131 -0.64 -0.74 7.82
CA ASP A 131 0.32 -1.53 8.59
C ASP A 131 0.63 -0.91 9.95
N ALA A 132 0.78 0.40 10.03
CA ALA A 132 0.99 1.10 11.29
C ALA A 132 -0.19 0.87 12.26
N ILE A 133 -1.43 1.01 11.78
CA ILE A 133 -2.62 0.72 12.59
C ILE A 133 -2.58 -0.73 13.06
N ARG A 134 -2.33 -1.70 12.19
CA ARG A 134 -2.25 -3.11 12.53
C ARG A 134 -1.16 -3.41 13.58
N VAL A 135 -0.01 -2.77 13.47
CA VAL A 135 1.14 -3.00 14.40
C VAL A 135 0.87 -2.42 15.78
N PHE A 136 0.34 -1.21 15.85
CA PHE A 136 0.17 -0.49 17.12
C PHE A 136 -1.16 -0.77 17.82
N TYR A 137 -2.11 -1.41 17.12
CA TYR A 137 -3.40 -1.83 17.66
C TYR A 137 -3.69 -3.32 17.37
N PRO A 138 -2.82 -4.24 17.81
CA PRO A 138 -2.91 -5.65 17.45
C PRO A 138 -4.19 -6.31 17.97
N GLY A 139 -4.82 -7.12 17.11
CA GLY A 139 -6.00 -7.93 17.48
C GLY A 139 -7.28 -7.14 17.73
N GLN A 140 -7.33 -5.87 17.34
CA GLN A 140 -8.52 -5.02 17.44
C GLN A 140 -9.09 -4.77 16.05
N ASP A 141 -10.34 -5.18 15.82
CA ASP A 141 -11.03 -4.92 14.54
C ASP A 141 -11.31 -3.43 14.32
N LYS A 142 -11.68 -2.73 15.40
CA LYS A 142 -11.95 -1.29 15.38
C LYS A 142 -11.31 -0.62 16.61
N PRO A 143 -10.00 -0.34 16.55
CA PRO A 143 -9.33 0.35 17.63
C PRO A 143 -9.81 1.80 17.77
N ASP A 144 -9.70 2.33 18.99
CA ASP A 144 -9.84 3.76 19.21
C ASP A 144 -8.57 4.48 18.72
N LEU A 145 -8.66 5.12 17.55
CA LEU A 145 -7.57 5.83 16.93
C LEU A 145 -7.36 7.26 17.44
N THR A 146 -8.13 7.73 18.41
CA THR A 146 -7.87 9.04 19.06
C THR A 146 -6.51 9.09 19.73
N THR A 147 -5.96 7.93 20.08
CA THR A 147 -4.59 7.79 20.65
C THR A 147 -3.51 7.58 19.59
N PHE A 148 -3.86 7.64 18.30
CA PHE A 148 -2.93 7.43 17.20
C PHE A 148 -1.71 8.38 17.24
N PRO A 149 -1.88 9.70 17.48
CA PRO A 149 -0.75 10.63 17.55
C PRO A 149 0.23 10.34 18.70
N ASP A 150 -0.23 9.69 19.76
CA ASP A 150 0.61 9.34 20.91
C ASP A 150 1.52 8.13 20.64
N LYS A 151 1.16 7.33 19.65
CA LYS A 151 1.83 6.06 19.35
C LYS A 151 2.62 6.08 18.04
N ILE A 152 2.19 6.88 17.07
CA ILE A 152 2.68 6.83 15.71
C ILE A 152 3.06 8.23 15.25
N ASN A 153 4.24 8.32 14.66
CA ASN A 153 4.72 9.54 14.01
C ASN A 153 5.29 9.19 12.65
N PHE A 154 4.89 9.94 11.61
CA PHE A 154 5.41 9.77 10.27
C PHE A 154 6.39 10.90 9.93
N GLN A 155 7.64 10.56 9.68
CA GLN A 155 8.59 11.45 9.04
C GLN A 155 8.41 11.38 7.53
N LEU A 156 7.89 12.44 6.94
CA LEU A 156 7.69 12.53 5.50
C LEU A 156 8.98 13.01 4.83
N ASN A 157 9.52 12.20 3.91
CA ASN A 157 10.69 12.56 3.13
C ASN A 157 10.27 12.99 1.73
N ASP A 158 10.58 14.25 1.36
CA ASP A 158 10.13 14.89 0.11
C ASP A 158 8.60 15.08 0.06
N THR A 159 8.09 15.42 -1.11
CA THR A 159 6.66 15.66 -1.36
C THR A 159 5.89 14.39 -1.72
N HIS A 160 6.58 13.31 -2.06
CA HIS A 160 5.96 12.06 -2.52
C HIS A 160 4.94 11.48 -1.52
N PRO A 161 5.23 11.43 -0.20
CA PRO A 161 4.29 10.88 0.77
C PRO A 161 3.24 11.88 1.28
N VAL A 162 3.18 13.11 0.77
CA VAL A 162 2.20 14.11 1.22
C VAL A 162 0.75 13.66 1.05
N ILE A 163 0.49 12.77 0.07
CA ILE A 163 -0.82 12.13 -0.13
C ILE A 163 -1.26 11.30 1.10
N GLY A 164 -0.36 11.06 2.04
CA GLY A 164 -0.66 10.42 3.34
C GLY A 164 -1.64 11.21 4.19
N ILE A 165 -1.66 12.53 4.07
CA ILE A 165 -2.61 13.37 4.82
C ILE A 165 -4.06 13.06 4.41
N PRO A 166 -4.45 13.20 3.12
CA PRO A 166 -5.80 12.85 2.71
C PRO A 166 -6.10 11.34 2.83
N GLU A 167 -5.12 10.45 2.67
CA GLU A 167 -5.36 9.02 2.87
C GLU A 167 -5.62 8.69 4.34
N LEU A 168 -4.89 9.25 5.29
CA LEU A 168 -5.19 9.07 6.70
C LEU A 168 -6.58 9.58 7.05
N MET A 169 -6.97 10.76 6.54
CA MET A 169 -8.32 11.29 6.70
C MET A 169 -9.38 10.32 6.14
N ARG A 170 -9.15 9.79 4.94
CA ARG A 170 -10.06 8.80 4.33
C ARG A 170 -10.18 7.55 5.21
N VAL A 171 -9.06 6.99 5.66
CA VAL A 171 -9.06 5.81 6.53
C VAL A 171 -9.84 6.09 7.82
N LEU A 172 -9.55 7.19 8.49
CA LEU A 172 -10.24 7.56 9.72
C LEU A 172 -11.76 7.74 9.53
N MET A 173 -12.15 8.40 8.45
CA MET A 173 -13.55 8.71 8.19
C MET A 173 -14.32 7.53 7.59
N ASP A 174 -13.80 6.92 6.53
CA ASP A 174 -14.52 5.91 5.76
C ASP A 174 -14.46 4.52 6.40
N GLU A 175 -13.32 4.16 7.00
CA GLU A 175 -13.11 2.82 7.55
C GLU A 175 -13.42 2.76 9.05
N TYR A 176 -13.05 3.82 9.79
CA TYR A 176 -13.25 3.87 11.24
C TYR A 176 -14.46 4.71 11.69
N GLY A 177 -15.05 5.52 10.79
CA GLY A 177 -16.30 6.23 11.00
C GLY A 177 -16.18 7.52 11.83
N TYR A 178 -14.97 8.09 11.94
CA TYR A 178 -14.80 9.40 12.57
C TYR A 178 -15.40 10.50 11.70
N ASP A 179 -15.89 11.56 12.33
CA ASP A 179 -16.25 12.80 11.64
C ASP A 179 -14.99 13.57 11.21
N TRP A 180 -15.16 14.53 10.32
CA TRP A 180 -14.07 15.33 9.77
C TRP A 180 -13.24 16.03 10.85
N ASP A 181 -13.91 16.68 11.82
CA ASP A 181 -13.21 17.49 12.83
C ASP A 181 -12.39 16.62 13.79
N THR A 182 -12.91 15.45 14.12
CA THR A 182 -12.20 14.46 14.93
C THR A 182 -11.04 13.86 14.16
N ALA A 183 -11.25 13.44 12.92
CA ALA A 183 -10.19 12.89 12.07
C ALA A 183 -9.05 13.91 11.82
N TRP A 184 -9.39 15.19 11.66
CA TRP A 184 -8.41 16.26 11.46
C TRP A 184 -7.57 16.56 12.70
N LYS A 185 -8.08 16.29 13.89
CA LYS A 185 -7.35 16.46 15.15
C LYS A 185 -6.41 15.30 15.46
N ILE A 186 -6.72 14.11 14.94
CA ILE A 186 -5.86 12.94 15.01
C ILE A 186 -4.67 13.12 14.08
#